data_9efd203159b05540f5672a1c5659cf04
#
_entry.id   9efd203159b05540f5672a1c5659cf04
#
_cell.length_a   1.000
_cell.length_b   1.000
_cell.length_c   1.000
_cell.angle_alpha   90.00
_cell.angle_beta   90.00
_cell.angle_gamma   90.00
#
_symmetry.space_group_name_H-M   'P 1'
#
loop_
_entity.id
_entity.type
_entity.pdbx_description
1 polymer ?
#
loop_
_entity_poly.entity_id
_entity_poly.type
_entity_poly.pdbx_seq_one_letter_code
_entity_poly.pdbx_strand_id
1 'polypeptide(L)'
;MAREISSISRIGTSEPFELQVARGQISYHESVYKFGNNAQVADSVETIWQQGGLYSYLSAESVLKVSSSSANDTSAGTGARTVELFGLDGDYNEISETVTLNGQTAVNTTLSYLRINRMIVRSAGSGGANAGIIYAGTGTVTTGVPANIYATINGDGSNQTLMALWTVPAGYTGYLMQYDVSNGTTSNTPAVCKLLLVARPQGEVFQSKDVKSLTTGMHIENTLVVPLKFAEKTDIEARAVSSSNSVTFDISAAFEIIYIKNGDEL
;
A
#
# COMPACT_ATOMS: atom_id res chain seq x y z
N MET A 1 38.90 -10.94 -0.54
CA MET A 1 38.12 -10.79 -1.79
C MET A 1 37.87 -9.31 -1.97
N ALA A 2 38.26 -8.76 -3.11
CA ALA A 2 38.09 -7.33 -3.36
C ALA A 2 36.60 -7.01 -3.56
N ARG A 3 36.15 -6.00 -2.85
CA ARG A 3 34.81 -5.44 -2.88
C ARG A 3 34.61 -4.74 -4.23
N GLU A 4 33.75 -5.23 -5.09
CA GLU A 4 33.31 -4.47 -6.26
C GLU A 4 32.34 -3.40 -5.77
N ILE A 5 32.84 -2.17 -5.66
CA ILE A 5 31.97 -0.98 -5.61
C ILE A 5 31.53 -0.74 -7.03
N SER A 6 30.40 -1.29 -7.44
CA SER A 6 29.83 -1.03 -8.76
C SER A 6 29.09 0.30 -8.80
N SER A 7 29.79 1.41 -8.58
CA SER A 7 29.33 2.68 -9.12
C SER A 7 29.69 2.70 -10.59
N ILE A 8 28.74 2.42 -11.48
CA ILE A 8 28.96 2.56 -12.92
C ILE A 8 29.00 4.06 -13.21
N SER A 9 30.20 4.63 -13.13
CA SER A 9 30.49 5.93 -13.67
C SER A 9 30.48 5.84 -15.19
N ARG A 10 29.36 6.16 -15.83
CA ARG A 10 29.35 6.43 -17.28
C ARG A 10 29.99 7.81 -17.50
N ILE A 11 30.89 7.88 -18.46
CA ILE A 11 31.68 9.04 -18.90
C ILE A 11 31.03 10.38 -18.50
N GLY A 12 31.48 10.97 -17.38
CA GLY A 12 31.23 12.36 -17.00
C GLY A 12 29.98 12.69 -16.18
N THR A 13 29.09 11.73 -15.91
CA THR A 13 27.92 11.96 -15.01
C THR A 13 27.68 10.73 -14.13
N SER A 14 27.74 10.91 -12.80
CA SER A 14 27.25 9.88 -11.87
C SER A 14 25.73 9.89 -11.90
N GLU A 15 25.07 8.76 -12.22
CA GLU A 15 23.63 8.63 -12.02
C GLU A 15 23.31 8.75 -10.52
N PRO A 16 22.19 9.40 -10.15
CA PRO A 16 21.71 9.38 -8.77
C PRO A 16 21.54 7.95 -8.23
N PHE A 17 21.83 7.74 -6.95
CA PHE A 17 21.79 6.42 -6.31
C PHE A 17 20.40 5.79 -6.46
N GLU A 18 19.34 6.56 -6.22
CA GLU A 18 17.95 6.11 -6.29
C GLU A 18 17.57 5.61 -7.69
N LEU A 19 18.09 6.29 -8.72
CA LEU A 19 17.87 5.85 -10.11
C LEU A 19 18.61 4.55 -10.40
N GLN A 20 19.81 4.35 -9.87
CA GLN A 20 20.56 3.10 -10.02
C GLN A 20 19.84 1.93 -9.33
N VAL A 21 19.25 2.16 -8.14
CA VAL A 21 18.40 1.16 -7.44
C VAL A 21 17.17 0.84 -8.29
N ALA A 22 16.43 1.84 -8.75
CA ALA A 22 15.23 1.66 -9.57
C ALA A 22 15.50 0.91 -10.89
N ARG A 23 16.72 1.00 -11.41
CA ARG A 23 17.17 0.27 -12.61
C ARG A 23 17.76 -1.11 -12.32
N GLY A 24 17.76 -1.55 -11.05
CA GLY A 24 18.34 -2.83 -10.64
C GLY A 24 19.87 -2.91 -10.85
N GLN A 25 20.57 -1.78 -10.85
CA GLN A 25 22.03 -1.72 -11.08
C GLN A 25 22.84 -1.93 -9.81
N ILE A 26 22.18 -1.81 -8.64
CA ILE A 26 22.79 -2.03 -7.35
C ILE A 26 22.28 -3.37 -6.81
N SER A 27 23.17 -4.36 -6.70
CA SER A 27 22.80 -5.68 -6.21
C SER A 27 22.17 -5.59 -4.81
N TYR A 28 21.20 -6.46 -4.55
CA TYR A 28 20.53 -6.60 -3.24
C TYR A 28 19.70 -5.38 -2.80
N HIS A 29 19.56 -4.35 -3.62
CA HIS A 29 18.75 -3.18 -3.35
C HIS A 29 17.50 -3.21 -4.22
N GLU A 30 16.36 -3.04 -3.56
CA GLU A 30 15.05 -2.92 -4.16
C GLU A 30 14.39 -1.62 -3.69
N SER A 31 13.37 -1.16 -4.39
CA SER A 31 12.63 0.01 -3.96
C SER A 31 11.12 -0.20 -4.07
N VAL A 32 10.38 0.42 -3.17
CA VAL A 32 8.92 0.45 -3.21
C VAL A 32 8.42 1.86 -2.99
N TYR A 33 7.51 2.30 -3.87
CA TYR A 33 6.71 3.50 -3.70
C TYR A 33 5.29 3.08 -3.32
N LYS A 34 4.86 3.50 -2.13
CA LYS A 34 3.52 3.21 -1.58
C LYS A 34 2.74 4.49 -1.47
N PHE A 35 1.48 4.43 -1.85
CA PHE A 35 0.58 5.56 -1.75
C PHE A 35 -0.83 5.08 -1.44
N GLY A 36 -1.62 5.94 -0.81
CA GLY A 36 -2.99 5.66 -0.44
C GLY A 36 -3.82 6.92 -0.34
N ASN A 37 -5.12 6.72 -0.31
CA ASN A 37 -6.10 7.77 -0.10
C ASN A 37 -7.20 7.27 0.83
N ASN A 38 -7.65 8.14 1.74
CA ASN A 38 -8.87 7.99 2.50
C ASN A 38 -9.65 9.30 2.42
N ALA A 39 -10.75 9.29 1.68
CA ALA A 39 -11.56 10.47 1.40
C ALA A 39 -12.44 10.91 2.59
N GLN A 40 -12.49 10.16 3.69
CA GLN A 40 -13.45 10.36 4.78
C GLN A 40 -12.82 10.21 6.17
N VAL A 41 -11.58 10.71 6.37
CA VAL A 41 -10.92 10.66 7.69
C VAL A 41 -11.69 11.52 8.68
N ALA A 42 -12.24 10.89 9.72
CA ALA A 42 -13.02 11.51 10.78
C ALA A 42 -12.20 11.69 12.08
N ASP A 43 -12.87 11.83 13.22
CA ASP A 43 -12.28 12.08 14.55
C ASP A 43 -11.73 10.82 15.26
N SER A 44 -11.74 9.69 14.58
CA SER A 44 -11.01 8.48 15.00
C SER A 44 -9.76 8.29 14.15
N VAL A 45 -8.75 7.62 14.71
CA VAL A 45 -7.54 7.28 13.94
C VAL A 45 -7.89 6.25 12.88
N GLU A 46 -7.57 6.55 11.62
CA GLU A 46 -7.81 5.68 10.48
C GLU A 46 -6.54 5.48 9.66
N THR A 47 -6.41 4.32 9.04
CA THR A 47 -5.35 4.05 8.04
C THR A 47 -5.68 4.81 6.75
N ILE A 48 -4.65 5.29 6.04
CA ILE A 48 -4.84 5.92 4.73
C ILE A 48 -4.99 4.84 3.66
N TRP A 49 -6.25 4.41 3.47
CA TRP A 49 -6.67 3.44 2.45
C TRP A 49 -8.13 3.65 2.06
N GLN A 50 -8.52 3.18 0.88
CA GLN A 50 -9.84 3.48 0.30
C GLN A 50 -11.03 2.86 1.05
N GLN A 51 -10.83 1.81 1.84
CA GLN A 51 -11.90 1.20 2.64
C GLN A 51 -12.28 2.04 3.86
N GLY A 52 -11.37 2.90 4.35
CA GLY A 52 -11.55 3.64 5.60
C GLY A 52 -11.37 2.77 6.86
N GLY A 53 -11.37 3.42 8.03
CA GLY A 53 -11.11 2.80 9.31
C GLY A 53 -9.66 2.33 9.50
N LEU A 54 -9.37 1.71 10.63
CA LEU A 54 -8.07 1.09 10.88
C LEU A 54 -7.94 -0.21 10.06
N TYR A 55 -6.78 -0.37 9.41
CA TYR A 55 -6.47 -1.60 8.69
C TYR A 55 -6.32 -2.79 9.64
N SER A 56 -7.04 -3.87 9.34
CA SER A 56 -6.98 -5.12 10.11
C SER A 56 -6.04 -6.08 9.42
N TYR A 57 -4.93 -6.43 10.07
CA TYR A 57 -3.98 -7.41 9.54
C TYR A 57 -4.48 -8.83 9.73
N LEU A 58 -4.18 -9.71 8.78
CA LEU A 58 -4.35 -11.15 8.96
C LEU A 58 -3.45 -11.63 10.11
N SER A 59 -4.00 -12.43 11.02
CA SER A 59 -3.26 -13.05 12.14
C SER A 59 -2.55 -14.33 11.71
N ALA A 60 -3.00 -14.97 10.63
CA ALA A 60 -2.40 -16.13 10.00
C ALA A 60 -2.60 -16.02 8.48
N GLU A 61 -1.72 -16.66 7.71
CA GLU A 61 -1.90 -16.73 6.26
C GLU A 61 -3.24 -17.37 5.89
N SER A 62 -3.84 -16.89 4.85
CA SER A 62 -5.16 -17.33 4.37
C SER A 62 -5.27 -17.26 2.85
N VAL A 63 -5.98 -18.21 2.28
CA VAL A 63 -6.50 -18.09 0.93
C VAL A 63 -7.54 -16.99 0.92
N LEU A 64 -7.38 -16.03 0.00
CA LEU A 64 -8.29 -14.89 -0.12
C LEU A 64 -9.40 -15.16 -1.13
N LYS A 65 -10.50 -14.47 -0.94
CA LYS A 65 -11.62 -14.40 -1.86
C LYS A 65 -11.56 -13.08 -2.60
N VAL A 66 -11.45 -13.15 -3.93
CA VAL A 66 -11.42 -11.98 -4.81
C VAL A 66 -12.76 -11.88 -5.50
N SER A 67 -13.41 -10.72 -5.42
CA SER A 67 -14.74 -10.48 -5.98
C SER A 67 -14.95 -8.99 -6.28
N SER A 68 -16.00 -8.66 -7.00
CA SER A 68 -16.40 -7.29 -7.28
C SER A 68 -17.83 -7.00 -6.85
N SER A 69 -18.13 -5.76 -6.49
CA SER A 69 -19.52 -5.31 -6.30
C SER A 69 -20.32 -5.25 -7.61
N SER A 70 -19.67 -5.34 -8.78
CA SER A 70 -20.30 -5.31 -10.10
C SER A 70 -20.22 -6.64 -10.81
N ALA A 71 -21.34 -7.08 -11.39
CA ALA A 71 -21.39 -8.26 -12.26
C ALA A 71 -20.62 -8.06 -13.60
N ASN A 72 -20.26 -6.82 -13.95
CA ASN A 72 -19.53 -6.52 -15.18
C ASN A 72 -18.02 -6.74 -15.07
N ASP A 73 -17.49 -6.97 -13.86
CA ASP A 73 -16.09 -7.31 -13.63
C ASP A 73 -15.91 -8.85 -13.72
N THR A 74 -15.92 -9.35 -14.95
CA THR A 74 -15.78 -10.79 -15.25
C THR A 74 -14.88 -11.01 -16.45
N SER A 75 -14.48 -12.26 -16.70
CA SER A 75 -13.60 -12.64 -17.82
C SER A 75 -14.08 -12.16 -19.21
N ALA A 76 -15.39 -11.97 -19.41
CA ALA A 76 -16.00 -11.51 -20.64
C ALA A 76 -16.73 -10.16 -20.49
N GLY A 77 -16.68 -9.56 -19.30
CA GLY A 77 -17.40 -8.32 -18.99
C GLY A 77 -16.77 -7.07 -19.58
N THR A 78 -17.47 -5.95 -19.40
CA THR A 78 -17.03 -4.63 -19.86
C THR A 78 -16.06 -3.98 -18.86
N GLY A 79 -16.09 -4.38 -17.58
CA GLY A 79 -15.23 -3.91 -16.51
C GLY A 79 -13.90 -4.67 -16.43
N ALA A 80 -13.31 -4.73 -15.23
CA ALA A 80 -12.06 -5.48 -15.00
C ALA A 80 -12.25 -6.99 -15.27
N ARG A 81 -11.23 -7.61 -15.86
CA ARG A 81 -11.24 -9.03 -16.19
C ARG A 81 -10.26 -9.82 -15.34
N THR A 82 -9.09 -9.27 -15.11
CA THR A 82 -8.05 -9.88 -14.27
C THR A 82 -7.46 -8.86 -13.32
N VAL A 83 -7.16 -9.30 -12.11
CA VAL A 83 -6.42 -8.53 -11.11
C VAL A 83 -5.20 -9.33 -10.66
N GLU A 84 -4.10 -8.65 -10.42
CA GLU A 84 -2.93 -9.23 -9.81
C GLU A 84 -2.81 -8.73 -8.38
N LEU A 85 -2.58 -9.67 -7.46
CA LEU A 85 -2.36 -9.42 -6.05
C LEU A 85 -0.86 -9.55 -5.76
N PHE A 86 -0.34 -8.62 -4.99
CA PHE A 86 1.03 -8.63 -4.46
C PHE A 86 0.97 -8.61 -2.94
N GLY A 87 1.72 -9.49 -2.31
CA GLY A 87 1.70 -9.60 -0.87
C GLY A 87 2.83 -10.46 -0.34
N LEU A 88 2.65 -10.90 0.90
CA LEU A 88 3.60 -11.78 1.58
C LEU A 88 2.89 -13.04 2.06
N ASP A 89 3.58 -14.20 1.96
CA ASP A 89 3.14 -15.48 2.51
C ASP A 89 3.30 -15.53 4.05
N GLY A 90 3.05 -16.68 4.66
CA GLY A 90 3.18 -16.90 6.10
C GLY A 90 4.59 -16.72 6.65
N ASP A 91 5.60 -16.91 5.82
CA ASP A 91 7.02 -16.71 6.14
C ASP A 91 7.51 -15.28 5.83
N TYR A 92 6.61 -14.41 5.31
CA TYR A 92 6.89 -13.05 4.86
C TYR A 92 7.74 -12.98 3.56
N ASN A 93 7.75 -14.02 2.74
CA ASN A 93 8.31 -13.96 1.40
C ASN A 93 7.35 -13.25 0.44
N GLU A 94 7.89 -12.49 -0.51
CA GLU A 94 7.09 -11.83 -1.53
C GLU A 94 6.45 -12.85 -2.48
N ILE A 95 5.14 -12.71 -2.67
CA ILE A 95 4.34 -13.54 -3.57
C ILE A 95 3.39 -12.69 -4.40
N SER A 96 3.07 -13.17 -5.60
CA SER A 96 2.05 -12.58 -6.45
C SER A 96 1.30 -13.62 -7.24
N GLU A 97 0.04 -13.34 -7.56
CA GLU A 97 -0.75 -14.14 -8.51
C GLU A 97 -1.78 -13.29 -9.24
N THR A 98 -2.15 -13.72 -10.43
CA THR A 98 -3.22 -13.10 -11.21
C THR A 98 -4.50 -13.92 -11.08
N VAL A 99 -5.59 -13.28 -10.68
CA VAL A 99 -6.91 -13.88 -10.54
C VAL A 99 -7.83 -13.36 -11.65
N THR A 100 -8.53 -14.28 -12.31
CA THR A 100 -9.61 -13.93 -13.26
C THR A 100 -10.89 -13.69 -12.48
N LEU A 101 -11.48 -12.51 -12.64
CA LEU A 101 -12.69 -12.11 -11.93
C LEU A 101 -13.95 -12.85 -12.44
N ASN A 102 -14.90 -13.05 -11.52
CA ASN A 102 -16.22 -13.62 -11.81
C ASN A 102 -17.35 -12.78 -11.22
N GLY A 103 -17.22 -11.45 -11.37
CA GLY A 103 -18.22 -10.48 -10.89
C GLY A 103 -18.40 -10.55 -9.38
N GLN A 104 -19.66 -10.67 -8.97
CA GLN A 104 -20.03 -10.75 -7.55
C GLN A 104 -19.77 -12.15 -6.93
N THR A 105 -19.47 -13.16 -7.75
CA THR A 105 -19.07 -14.48 -7.28
C THR A 105 -17.58 -14.48 -6.97
N ALA A 106 -17.23 -14.83 -5.74
CA ALA A 106 -15.83 -14.84 -5.32
C ALA A 106 -15.03 -15.95 -6.01
N VAL A 107 -13.80 -15.62 -6.38
CA VAL A 107 -12.78 -16.56 -6.83
C VAL A 107 -11.71 -16.63 -5.74
N ASN A 108 -11.36 -17.84 -5.34
CA ASN A 108 -10.30 -18.03 -4.35
C ASN A 108 -8.92 -17.83 -5.00
N THR A 109 -8.00 -17.22 -4.24
CA THR A 109 -6.58 -17.26 -4.58
C THR A 109 -6.04 -18.68 -4.49
N THR A 110 -4.99 -18.99 -5.24
CA THR A 110 -4.26 -20.27 -5.14
C THR A 110 -3.17 -20.20 -4.08
N LEU A 111 -2.61 -19.00 -3.88
CA LEU A 111 -1.63 -18.72 -2.83
C LEU A 111 -2.34 -18.30 -1.55
N SER A 112 -1.67 -18.54 -0.41
CA SER A 112 -2.08 -18.03 0.90
C SER A 112 -1.30 -16.76 1.22
N TYR A 113 -1.99 -15.73 1.71
CA TYR A 113 -1.43 -14.42 2.02
C TYR A 113 -1.50 -14.15 3.52
N LEU A 114 -0.41 -13.65 4.08
CA LEU A 114 -0.37 -13.05 5.43
C LEU A 114 -0.46 -11.53 5.35
N ARG A 115 0.03 -10.94 4.25
CA ARG A 115 -0.05 -9.50 3.95
C ARG A 115 -0.47 -9.29 2.51
N ILE A 116 -1.30 -8.27 2.28
CA ILE A 116 -1.58 -7.74 0.94
C ILE A 116 -0.97 -6.35 0.86
N ASN A 117 -0.04 -6.19 -0.07
CA ASN A 117 0.63 -4.93 -0.29
C ASN A 117 0.00 -4.11 -1.43
N ARG A 118 -0.58 -4.78 -2.43
CA ARG A 118 -1.17 -4.12 -3.60
C ARG A 118 -2.08 -5.07 -4.38
N MET A 119 -3.11 -4.50 -5.02
CA MET A 119 -3.81 -5.14 -6.15
C MET A 119 -3.80 -4.19 -7.34
N ILE A 120 -3.72 -4.76 -8.56
CA ILE A 120 -3.72 -4.00 -9.82
C ILE A 120 -4.62 -4.71 -10.81
N VAL A 121 -5.49 -3.95 -11.50
CA VAL A 121 -6.24 -4.45 -12.67
C VAL A 121 -5.26 -4.64 -13.82
N ARG A 122 -5.12 -5.87 -14.31
CA ARG A 122 -4.20 -6.21 -15.39
C ARG A 122 -4.87 -6.21 -16.76
N SER A 123 -6.16 -6.49 -16.78
CA SER A 123 -6.94 -6.39 -18.02
C SER A 123 -8.36 -5.97 -17.72
N ALA A 124 -8.94 -5.19 -18.64
CA ALA A 124 -10.32 -4.76 -18.59
C ALA A 124 -11.00 -4.95 -19.95
N GLY A 125 -12.33 -4.92 -19.95
CA GLY A 125 -13.13 -4.89 -21.17
C GLY A 125 -13.23 -3.48 -21.76
N SER A 126 -14.31 -3.22 -22.50
CA SER A 126 -14.52 -1.94 -23.19
C SER A 126 -14.63 -0.72 -22.27
N GLY A 127 -14.89 -0.91 -20.96
CA GLY A 127 -14.90 0.16 -19.98
C GLY A 127 -13.51 0.69 -19.59
N GLY A 128 -12.42 -0.03 -19.90
CA GLY A 128 -11.04 0.39 -19.61
C GLY A 128 -10.66 0.41 -18.12
N ALA A 129 -11.60 0.10 -17.23
CA ALA A 129 -11.43 0.11 -15.78
C ALA A 129 -12.37 -0.90 -15.13
N ASN A 130 -12.23 -1.10 -13.81
CA ASN A 130 -13.23 -1.86 -13.03
C ASN A 130 -14.57 -1.12 -12.98
N ALA A 131 -15.65 -1.88 -13.13
CA ALA A 131 -17.02 -1.36 -13.15
C ALA A 131 -17.62 -1.21 -11.74
N GLY A 132 -17.09 -1.92 -10.77
CA GLY A 132 -17.45 -1.85 -9.36
C GLY A 132 -16.21 -1.82 -8.48
N ILE A 133 -16.40 -1.88 -7.16
CA ILE A 133 -15.29 -2.01 -6.22
C ILE A 133 -14.84 -3.47 -6.24
N ILE A 134 -13.53 -3.69 -6.46
CA ILE A 134 -12.92 -5.02 -6.36
C ILE A 134 -12.37 -5.19 -4.94
N TYR A 135 -12.61 -6.35 -4.36
CA TYR A 135 -12.19 -6.70 -3.02
C TYR A 135 -11.28 -7.93 -3.01
N ALA A 136 -10.32 -7.95 -2.10
CA ALA A 136 -9.69 -9.16 -1.60
C ALA A 136 -9.95 -9.28 -0.10
N GLY A 137 -10.47 -10.44 0.32
CA GLY A 137 -10.92 -10.60 1.70
C GLY A 137 -11.12 -12.05 2.11
N THR A 138 -11.70 -12.25 3.30
CA THR A 138 -12.07 -13.57 3.83
C THR A 138 -13.51 -13.57 4.37
N GLY A 139 -13.97 -14.73 4.77
CA GLY A 139 -15.32 -14.91 5.30
C GLY A 139 -16.38 -15.08 4.21
N THR A 140 -17.65 -14.88 4.57
CA THR A 140 -18.77 -14.97 3.64
C THR A 140 -18.76 -13.78 2.69
N VAL A 141 -19.00 -14.02 1.39
CA VAL A 141 -19.15 -12.96 0.39
C VAL A 141 -20.63 -12.77 0.11
N THR A 142 -21.09 -11.53 0.28
CA THR A 142 -22.49 -11.15 0.03
C THR A 142 -22.53 -10.05 -1.02
N THR A 143 -23.19 -10.30 -2.15
CA THR A 143 -23.27 -9.36 -3.28
C THR A 143 -21.89 -8.83 -3.69
N GLY A 144 -20.89 -9.70 -3.71
CA GLY A 144 -19.52 -9.40 -4.08
C GLY A 144 -18.66 -8.75 -2.99
N VAL A 145 -19.17 -8.58 -1.76
CA VAL A 145 -18.42 -7.95 -0.64
C VAL A 145 -18.05 -9.03 0.39
N PRO A 146 -16.75 -9.27 0.65
CA PRO A 146 -16.30 -10.18 1.70
C PRO A 146 -16.59 -9.63 3.10
N ALA A 147 -16.79 -10.50 4.08
CA ALA A 147 -17.03 -10.11 5.47
C ALA A 147 -15.81 -9.40 6.12
N ASN A 148 -14.60 -9.84 5.77
CA ASN A 148 -13.36 -9.18 6.17
C ASN A 148 -12.61 -8.74 4.91
N ILE A 149 -12.25 -7.47 4.84
CA ILE A 149 -11.63 -6.86 3.65
C ILE A 149 -10.17 -6.51 3.98
N TYR A 150 -9.25 -6.89 3.09
CA TYR A 150 -7.82 -6.61 3.22
C TYR A 150 -7.26 -5.76 2.09
N ALA A 151 -7.97 -5.64 0.97
CA ALA A 151 -7.63 -4.71 -0.09
C ALA A 151 -8.86 -4.36 -0.92
N THR A 152 -8.90 -3.12 -1.43
CA THR A 152 -9.97 -2.62 -2.31
C THR A 152 -9.39 -1.85 -3.49
N ILE A 153 -10.02 -1.99 -4.65
CA ILE A 153 -9.82 -1.10 -5.80
C ILE A 153 -11.15 -0.42 -6.05
N ASN A 154 -11.25 0.88 -5.82
CA ASN A 154 -12.50 1.61 -6.07
C ASN A 154 -12.79 1.73 -7.57
N GLY A 155 -14.08 1.94 -7.91
CA GLY A 155 -14.53 2.16 -9.29
C GLY A 155 -14.30 3.59 -9.78
N ASP A 156 -13.16 4.19 -9.44
CA ASP A 156 -12.79 5.58 -9.71
C ASP A 156 -11.83 5.73 -10.91
N GLY A 157 -11.49 4.62 -11.57
CA GLY A 157 -10.56 4.59 -12.69
C GLY A 157 -9.08 4.48 -12.28
N SER A 158 -8.76 4.41 -11.00
CA SER A 158 -7.37 4.21 -10.53
C SER A 158 -6.80 2.84 -10.90
N ASN A 159 -7.66 1.85 -11.10
CA ASN A 159 -7.29 0.48 -11.49
C ASN A 159 -6.28 -0.22 -10.56
N GLN A 160 -6.08 0.31 -9.37
CA GLN A 160 -5.21 -0.28 -8.34
C GLN A 160 -5.63 0.15 -6.94
N THR A 161 -5.14 -0.55 -5.95
CA THR A 161 -5.33 -0.18 -4.54
C THR A 161 -4.64 1.15 -4.22
N LEU A 162 -5.35 2.04 -3.53
CA LEU A 162 -4.78 3.22 -2.90
C LEU A 162 -4.69 2.95 -1.39
N MET A 163 -3.57 2.36 -0.96
CA MET A 163 -3.33 1.95 0.42
C MET A 163 -1.88 2.27 0.82
N ALA A 164 -1.72 3.24 1.73
CA ALA A 164 -0.43 3.72 2.21
C ALA A 164 0.04 2.85 3.39
N LEU A 165 0.24 1.56 3.11
CA LEU A 165 0.79 0.58 4.04
C LEU A 165 1.66 -0.43 3.31
N TRP A 166 2.66 -0.97 4.00
CA TRP A 166 3.58 -1.96 3.48
C TRP A 166 4.26 -2.71 4.62
N THR A 167 4.70 -3.93 4.36
CA THR A 167 5.44 -4.74 5.32
C THR A 167 6.79 -5.11 4.73
N VAL A 168 7.85 -4.93 5.49
CA VAL A 168 9.22 -5.31 5.07
C VAL A 168 9.29 -6.83 4.91
N PRO A 169 9.68 -7.35 3.74
CA PRO A 169 9.80 -8.80 3.53
C PRO A 169 10.84 -9.46 4.45
N ALA A 170 10.71 -10.77 4.65
CA ALA A 170 11.74 -11.56 5.35
C ALA A 170 13.07 -11.48 4.62
N GLY A 171 14.16 -11.41 5.37
CA GLY A 171 15.52 -11.32 4.83
C GLY A 171 15.90 -9.93 4.30
N TYR A 172 15.08 -8.88 4.55
CA TYR A 172 15.38 -7.52 4.14
C TYR A 172 15.33 -6.53 5.30
N THR A 173 16.05 -5.44 5.15
CA THR A 173 15.95 -4.23 5.99
C THR A 173 15.43 -3.08 5.14
N GLY A 174 14.35 -2.43 5.57
CA GLY A 174 13.77 -1.27 4.90
C GLY A 174 14.35 0.05 5.41
N TYR A 175 14.52 1.00 4.50
CA TYR A 175 14.97 2.37 4.77
C TYR A 175 13.98 3.34 4.15
N LEU A 176 13.19 4.02 4.98
CA LEU A 176 12.28 5.07 4.52
C LEU A 176 13.09 6.30 4.14
N MET A 177 13.00 6.69 2.86
CA MET A 177 13.75 7.80 2.28
C MET A 177 12.97 9.10 2.37
N GLN A 178 11.69 9.03 2.04
CA GLN A 178 10.79 10.19 2.06
C GLN A 178 9.34 9.75 2.24
N TYR A 179 8.51 10.68 2.65
CA TYR A 179 7.06 10.56 2.59
C TYR A 179 6.43 11.92 2.30
N ASP A 180 5.29 11.90 1.69
CA ASP A 180 4.46 13.07 1.45
C ASP A 180 3.03 12.85 1.92
N VAL A 181 2.35 13.96 2.20
CA VAL A 181 0.94 13.96 2.57
C VAL A 181 0.26 15.23 2.10
N SER A 182 -0.94 15.10 1.59
CA SER A 182 -1.82 16.22 1.27
C SER A 182 -3.19 16.00 1.87
N ASN A 183 -3.88 17.10 2.17
CA ASN A 183 -5.24 17.04 2.66
C ASN A 183 -6.16 18.04 1.98
N GLY A 184 -7.44 17.68 1.91
CA GLY A 184 -8.52 18.52 1.50
C GLY A 184 -9.74 18.33 2.41
N THR A 185 -10.64 19.32 2.43
CA THR A 185 -11.97 19.20 3.02
C THR A 185 -12.91 20.17 2.33
N THR A 186 -14.19 19.83 2.27
CA THR A 186 -15.24 20.72 1.80
C THR A 186 -15.86 21.55 2.93
N SER A 187 -15.44 21.31 4.18
CA SER A 187 -15.94 22.03 5.35
C SER A 187 -15.27 23.40 5.48
N ASN A 188 -16.08 24.41 5.82
CA ASN A 188 -15.59 25.75 6.21
C ASN A 188 -15.27 25.85 7.70
N THR A 189 -15.53 24.79 8.48
CA THR A 189 -15.22 24.76 9.92
C THR A 189 -13.73 24.54 10.10
N PRO A 190 -13.01 25.39 10.88
CA PRO A 190 -11.60 25.18 11.15
C PRO A 190 -11.36 23.84 11.85
N ALA A 191 -10.47 23.04 11.31
CA ALA A 191 -10.00 21.80 11.91
C ALA A 191 -8.56 21.52 11.50
N VAL A 192 -7.90 20.65 12.26
CA VAL A 192 -6.56 20.16 11.99
C VAL A 192 -6.64 18.66 11.74
N CYS A 193 -5.99 18.20 10.70
CA CYS A 193 -5.76 16.77 10.50
C CYS A 193 -4.36 16.41 10.99
N LYS A 194 -4.24 15.39 11.83
CA LYS A 194 -2.95 14.80 12.19
C LYS A 194 -2.68 13.61 11.28
N LEU A 195 -1.50 13.63 10.66
CA LEU A 195 -0.91 12.45 10.04
C LEU A 195 0.01 11.78 11.05
N LEU A 196 -0.04 10.46 11.12
CA LEU A 196 0.87 9.63 11.91
C LEU A 196 1.53 8.61 10.95
N LEU A 197 2.83 8.68 10.82
CA LEU A 197 3.61 7.59 10.29
C LEU A 197 3.85 6.60 11.43
N VAL A 198 3.36 5.38 11.30
CA VAL A 198 3.47 4.36 12.35
C VAL A 198 4.15 3.10 11.82
N ALA A 199 4.85 2.41 12.70
CA ALA A 199 5.45 1.12 12.36
C ALA A 199 5.33 0.15 13.53
N ARG A 200 5.24 -1.15 13.19
CA ARG A 200 5.12 -2.24 14.12
C ARG A 200 6.07 -3.37 13.74
N PRO A 201 7.21 -3.55 14.44
CA PRO A 201 8.01 -4.77 14.33
C PRO A 201 7.15 -6.01 14.64
N GLN A 202 7.53 -7.15 14.06
CA GLN A 202 6.78 -8.40 14.30
C GLN A 202 6.69 -8.72 15.81
N GLY A 203 5.47 -9.01 16.26
CA GLY A 203 5.20 -9.35 17.66
C GLY A 203 5.07 -8.14 18.61
N GLU A 204 5.22 -6.92 18.10
CA GLU A 204 5.10 -5.69 18.88
C GLU A 204 3.78 -4.94 18.61
N VAL A 205 3.66 -3.73 19.17
CA VAL A 205 2.57 -2.79 18.94
C VAL A 205 2.99 -1.68 17.99
N PHE A 206 2.05 -1.02 17.33
CA PHE A 206 2.33 0.14 16.51
C PHE A 206 2.86 1.30 17.33
N GLN A 207 3.96 1.89 16.87
CA GLN A 207 4.60 3.05 17.44
C GLN A 207 4.66 4.17 16.42
N SER A 208 4.36 5.40 16.83
CA SER A 208 4.55 6.58 15.97
C SER A 208 6.02 6.80 15.69
N LYS A 209 6.37 6.92 14.43
CA LYS A 209 7.72 7.26 13.94
C LYS A 209 7.83 8.72 13.56
N ASP A 210 6.72 9.33 13.12
CA ASP A 210 6.58 10.77 12.92
C ASP A 210 5.12 11.20 13.04
N VAL A 211 4.90 12.48 13.36
CA VAL A 211 3.57 13.10 13.46
C VAL A 211 3.60 14.47 12.81
N LYS A 212 2.68 14.73 11.90
CA LYS A 212 2.47 16.04 11.27
C LYS A 212 1.07 16.54 11.57
N SER A 213 0.94 17.85 11.74
CA SER A 213 -0.36 18.52 11.87
C SER A 213 -0.57 19.39 10.63
N LEU A 214 -1.68 19.16 9.94
CA LEU A 214 -2.04 19.82 8.70
C LEU A 214 -3.33 20.59 8.88
N THR A 215 -3.32 21.87 8.51
CA THR A 215 -4.56 22.62 8.26
C THR A 215 -5.06 22.32 6.86
N THR A 216 -6.31 22.68 6.56
CA THR A 216 -6.92 22.45 5.25
C THR A 216 -6.07 22.95 4.08
N GLY A 217 -5.93 22.12 3.05
CA GLY A 217 -5.21 22.45 1.82
C GLY A 217 -3.69 22.42 1.95
N MET A 218 -3.15 21.87 3.04
CA MET A 218 -1.70 21.70 3.18
C MET A 218 -1.20 20.46 2.46
N HIS A 219 0.00 20.61 1.90
CA HIS A 219 0.85 19.53 1.42
C HIS A 219 2.17 19.60 2.16
N ILE A 220 2.66 18.46 2.62
CA ILE A 220 3.97 18.32 3.26
C ILE A 220 4.71 17.21 2.50
N GLU A 221 5.89 17.56 1.99
CA GLU A 221 6.88 16.62 1.50
C GLU A 221 8.03 16.59 2.51
N ASN A 222 8.43 15.40 2.95
CA ASN A 222 9.47 15.23 3.95
C ASN A 222 10.52 14.22 3.48
N THR A 223 11.62 14.73 2.92
CA THR A 223 12.81 13.93 2.62
C THR A 223 13.66 13.80 3.87
N LEU A 224 13.98 12.55 4.24
CA LEU A 224 14.75 12.25 5.44
C LEU A 224 16.25 12.30 5.14
N VAL A 225 16.96 13.23 5.77
CA VAL A 225 18.45 13.33 5.66
C VAL A 225 19.09 12.02 6.15
N VAL A 226 18.53 11.44 7.22
CA VAL A 226 18.90 10.11 7.70
C VAL A 226 17.65 9.24 7.60
N PRO A 227 17.64 8.22 6.73
CA PRO A 227 16.50 7.34 6.56
C PRO A 227 16.10 6.61 7.86
N LEU A 228 14.79 6.42 8.06
CA LEU A 228 14.32 5.58 9.16
C LEU A 228 14.51 4.10 8.79
N LYS A 229 15.22 3.37 9.65
CA LYS A 229 15.49 1.95 9.49
C LYS A 229 14.36 1.11 10.08
N PHE A 230 13.90 0.10 9.31
CA PHE A 230 12.91 -0.89 9.72
C PHE A 230 13.46 -2.30 9.50
N ALA A 231 13.44 -3.12 10.54
CA ALA A 231 13.81 -4.53 10.44
C ALA A 231 12.83 -5.30 9.53
N GLU A 232 13.23 -6.48 9.09
CA GLU A 232 12.33 -7.41 8.41
C GLU A 232 11.02 -7.62 9.19
N LYS A 233 9.94 -7.94 8.46
CA LYS A 233 8.62 -8.24 9.03
C LYS A 233 7.98 -7.07 9.81
N THR A 234 8.48 -5.85 9.62
CA THR A 234 7.90 -4.64 10.19
C THR A 234 6.75 -4.15 9.31
N ASP A 235 5.55 -4.01 9.90
CA ASP A 235 4.42 -3.34 9.27
C ASP A 235 4.59 -1.82 9.37
N ILE A 236 4.39 -1.09 8.28
CA ILE A 236 4.51 0.37 8.18
C ILE A 236 3.19 0.92 7.63
N GLU A 237 2.63 1.95 8.24
CA GLU A 237 1.39 2.59 7.79
C GLU A 237 1.44 4.11 7.91
N ALA A 238 0.76 4.79 7.00
CA ALA A 238 0.29 6.15 7.20
C ALA A 238 -1.14 6.11 7.78
N ARG A 239 -1.34 6.82 8.89
CA ARG A 239 -2.66 6.99 9.55
C ARG A 239 -2.99 8.46 9.68
N ALA A 240 -4.27 8.78 9.77
CA ALA A 240 -4.71 10.15 10.03
C ALA A 240 -5.89 10.20 10.98
N VAL A 241 -6.12 11.39 11.55
CA VAL A 241 -7.27 11.69 12.41
C VAL A 241 -7.61 13.16 12.33
N SER A 242 -8.90 13.48 12.19
CA SER A 242 -9.40 14.85 12.32
C SER A 242 -9.44 15.28 13.79
N SER A 243 -9.15 16.55 14.07
CA SER A 243 -9.34 17.14 15.40
C SER A 243 -10.82 17.46 15.72
N SER A 244 -11.74 17.22 14.79
CA SER A 244 -13.14 17.59 14.89
C SER A 244 -14.04 16.43 14.44
N ASN A 245 -15.09 16.16 15.21
CA ASN A 245 -16.11 15.18 14.86
C ASN A 245 -17.10 15.65 13.78
N SER A 246 -17.02 16.91 13.38
CA SER A 246 -17.89 17.51 12.37
C SER A 246 -17.16 17.83 11.06
N VAL A 247 -15.86 17.55 10.97
CA VAL A 247 -15.03 17.81 9.78
C VAL A 247 -14.32 16.54 9.37
N THR A 248 -14.62 16.06 8.18
CA THR A 248 -13.87 14.98 7.54
C THR A 248 -12.84 15.55 6.57
N PHE A 249 -11.73 14.84 6.44
CA PHE A 249 -10.67 15.18 5.51
C PHE A 249 -10.51 14.10 4.44
N ASP A 250 -10.27 14.54 3.22
CA ASP A 250 -9.72 13.72 2.15
C ASP A 250 -8.21 13.77 2.26
N ILE A 251 -7.58 12.64 2.60
CA ILE A 251 -6.15 12.53 2.86
C ILE A 251 -5.53 11.60 1.83
N SER A 252 -4.50 12.10 1.16
CA SER A 252 -3.57 11.28 0.37
C SER A 252 -2.22 11.26 1.05
N ALA A 253 -1.60 10.09 1.12
CA ALA A 253 -0.24 9.93 1.63
C ALA A 253 0.54 8.97 0.75
N ALA A 254 1.84 9.25 0.59
CA ALA A 254 2.77 8.35 -0.06
C ALA A 254 4.07 8.25 0.74
N PHE A 255 4.82 7.17 0.53
CA PHE A 255 6.15 7.00 1.07
C PHE A 255 7.02 6.11 0.18
N GLU A 256 8.31 6.38 0.25
CA GLU A 256 9.34 5.71 -0.53
C GLU A 256 10.33 4.99 0.38
N ILE A 257 10.54 3.71 0.09
CA ILE A 257 11.44 2.84 0.85
C ILE A 257 12.41 2.18 -0.12
N ILE A 258 13.69 2.24 0.22
CA ILE A 258 14.69 1.32 -0.33
C ILE A 258 14.84 0.19 0.67
N TYR A 259 14.76 -1.06 0.20
CA TYR A 259 14.98 -2.21 1.07
C TYR A 259 16.13 -3.06 0.56
N ILE A 260 16.96 -3.51 1.52
CA ILE A 260 18.27 -4.13 1.24
C ILE A 260 18.27 -5.51 1.84
N LYS A 261 18.73 -6.50 1.09
CA LYS A 261 18.80 -7.88 1.53
C LYS A 261 19.81 -8.03 2.66
N ASN A 262 19.39 -8.67 3.75
CA ASN A 262 20.24 -8.90 4.93
C ASN A 262 21.37 -9.90 4.61
N GLY A 263 22.53 -9.74 5.28
CA GLY A 263 23.68 -10.64 5.14
C GLY A 263 24.65 -10.26 4.02
N ASP A 264 24.31 -9.28 3.19
CA ASP A 264 25.19 -8.68 2.18
C ASP A 264 25.67 -7.28 2.63
N GLU A 265 25.64 -7.02 3.94
CA GLU A 265 26.27 -5.82 4.51
C GLU A 265 27.77 -5.86 4.21
N LEU A 266 28.18 -4.88 3.49
CA LEU A 266 29.54 -4.67 2.98
C LEU A 266 30.53 -4.40 4.10
#